data_7f0d95ad6502edd59c081def6128670f
#
_entry.id   7f0d95ad6502edd59c081def6128670f
#
_cell.length_a   1.000
_cell.length_b   1.000
_cell.length_c   1.000
_cell.angle_alpha   90.00
_cell.angle_beta   90.00
_cell.angle_gamma   90.00
#
_symmetry.space_group_name_H-M   'P 1'
#
loop_
_entity.id
_entity.type
_entity.pdbx_description
1 polymer ?
#
loop_
_entity_poly.entity_id
_entity_poly.type
_entity_poly.pdbx_seq_one_letter_code
_entity_poly.pdbx_strand_id
1 'polypeptide(L)'
;MLFRSPERLSEEDEIPVCIYCELRNPEKWDEFVEETEQGKDSSVTFANITIEGDPIYTYLTFDGDRYQALTDTSHDKFGVPATYTNEGKYLYQIKVETEEETNGGSRPFEHHLAFLSDQVYDSDQAVYDAYHQGSTDLFYLWGFSKIKE
;
A
#
# COMPACT_ATOMS: atom_id res chain seq x y z
N MET A 1 -11.36 18.54 5.40
CA MET A 1 -10.23 18.55 4.45
C MET A 1 -10.74 18.44 3.03
N LEU A 2 -10.25 19.30 2.15
CA LEU A 2 -10.61 19.23 0.73
C LEU A 2 -9.59 18.35 0.01
N PHE A 3 -10.08 17.33 -0.68
CA PHE A 3 -9.23 16.48 -1.49
C PHE A 3 -9.10 17.06 -2.89
N ARG A 4 -7.92 16.91 -3.45
CA ARG A 4 -7.55 17.44 -4.76
C ARG A 4 -7.47 16.30 -5.77
N SER A 5 -7.25 16.64 -7.04
CA SER A 5 -7.00 15.61 -8.04
C SER A 5 -5.71 14.85 -7.71
N PRO A 6 -5.61 13.58 -8.12
CA PRO A 6 -4.41 12.77 -7.83
C PRO A 6 -3.11 13.41 -8.29
N GLU A 7 -3.10 14.05 -9.45
CA GLU A 7 -1.89 14.72 -9.96
C GLU A 7 -1.45 15.84 -9.04
N ARG A 8 -2.40 16.65 -8.58
CA ARG A 8 -2.08 17.75 -7.68
C ARG A 8 -1.59 17.26 -6.32
N LEU A 9 -2.21 16.21 -5.80
CA LEU A 9 -1.81 15.63 -4.52
C LEU A 9 -0.37 15.14 -4.58
N SER A 10 0.00 14.45 -5.66
CA SER A 10 1.35 13.90 -5.78
C SER A 10 2.41 14.97 -5.97
N GLU A 11 2.07 16.09 -6.60
CA GLU A 11 3.02 17.16 -6.92
C GLU A 11 3.08 18.26 -5.86
N GLU A 12 1.93 18.65 -5.32
CA GLU A 12 1.84 19.79 -4.40
C GLU A 12 1.89 19.37 -2.92
N ASP A 13 1.25 18.27 -2.58
CA ASP A 13 1.09 17.87 -1.18
C ASP A 13 2.08 16.80 -0.76
N GLU A 14 2.90 16.31 -1.70
CA GLU A 14 3.92 15.28 -1.46
C GLU A 14 3.35 13.99 -0.88
N ILE A 15 2.06 13.71 -1.14
CA ILE A 15 1.43 12.48 -0.69
C ILE A 15 1.88 11.32 -1.60
N PRO A 16 2.36 10.21 -1.04
CA PRO A 16 2.63 9.03 -1.84
C PRO A 16 1.36 8.57 -2.55
N VAL A 17 1.46 8.33 -3.83
CA VAL A 17 0.31 7.92 -4.64
C VAL A 17 0.68 6.66 -5.42
N CYS A 18 -0.11 5.62 -5.24
CA CYS A 18 0.07 4.38 -5.97
C CYS A 18 -0.79 4.43 -7.23
N ILE A 19 -0.15 4.51 -8.38
CA ILE A 19 -0.83 4.51 -9.69
C ILE A 19 -0.25 3.38 -10.52
N TYR A 20 -1.03 2.34 -10.67
CA TYR A 20 -0.77 1.18 -11.56
C TYR A 20 0.56 0.46 -11.38
N CYS A 21 1.68 1.11 -11.45
CA CYS A 21 2.97 0.42 -11.51
C CYS A 21 4.02 0.88 -10.50
N GLU A 22 3.93 2.04 -9.93
CA GLU A 22 4.93 2.50 -8.96
C GLU A 22 4.33 3.49 -7.98
N LEU A 23 4.91 3.52 -6.78
CA LEU A 23 4.54 4.51 -5.78
C LEU A 23 5.18 5.85 -6.17
N ARG A 24 4.35 6.89 -6.32
CA ARG A 24 4.85 8.25 -6.58
C ARG A 24 5.14 8.92 -5.23
N ASN A 25 6.17 9.76 -5.23
CA ASN A 25 6.62 10.48 -4.03
C ASN A 25 6.93 9.50 -2.88
N PRO A 26 7.78 8.50 -3.12
CA PRO A 26 8.04 7.45 -2.12
C PRO A 26 8.76 7.97 -0.87
N GLU A 27 9.31 9.19 -0.90
CA GLU A 27 10.07 9.76 0.22
C GLU A 27 9.24 9.82 1.49
N LYS A 28 7.97 10.18 1.40
CA LYS A 28 7.10 10.26 2.57
C LYS A 28 6.80 8.89 3.16
N TRP A 29 6.63 7.90 2.30
CA TRP A 29 6.45 6.53 2.73
C TRP A 29 7.72 5.99 3.38
N ASP A 30 8.88 6.20 2.75
CA ASP A 30 10.16 5.74 3.26
C ASP A 30 10.49 6.35 4.62
N GLU A 31 10.20 7.65 4.79
CA GLU A 31 10.38 8.34 6.05
C GLU A 31 9.50 7.74 7.16
N PHE A 32 8.24 7.45 6.82
CA PHE A 32 7.32 6.80 7.76
C PHE A 32 7.87 5.43 8.20
N VAL A 33 8.27 4.60 7.24
CA VAL A 33 8.81 3.26 7.52
C VAL A 33 10.04 3.36 8.42
N GLU A 34 10.96 4.27 8.09
CA GLU A 34 12.19 4.46 8.89
C GLU A 34 11.88 4.88 10.32
N GLU A 35 10.96 5.82 10.51
CA GLU A 35 10.58 6.27 11.84
C GLU A 35 9.95 5.16 12.66
N THR A 36 9.05 4.36 12.05
CA THR A 36 8.38 3.28 12.76
C THR A 36 9.34 2.14 13.10
N GLU A 37 10.35 1.88 12.26
CA GLU A 37 11.38 0.89 12.57
C GLU A 37 12.22 1.29 13.78
N GLN A 38 12.32 2.59 14.07
CA GLN A 38 13.00 3.11 15.25
C GLN A 38 12.08 3.16 16.46
N GLY A 39 10.84 2.70 16.35
CA GLY A 39 9.88 2.73 17.43
C GLY A 39 9.25 4.09 17.69
N LYS A 40 9.42 5.04 16.79
CA LYS A 40 8.86 6.39 16.93
C LYS A 40 7.44 6.43 16.40
N ASP A 41 6.56 7.19 17.06
CA ASP A 41 5.23 7.44 16.51
C ASP A 41 5.38 8.27 15.22
N SER A 42 4.55 7.95 14.25
CA SER A 42 4.61 8.59 12.93
C SER A 42 3.28 8.43 12.22
N SER A 43 3.09 9.17 11.13
CA SER A 43 1.91 9.05 10.30
C SER A 43 2.24 9.36 8.86
N VAL A 44 1.47 8.77 7.95
CA VAL A 44 1.55 9.07 6.52
C VAL A 44 0.16 8.91 5.91
N THR A 45 -0.15 9.78 4.95
CA THR A 45 -1.37 9.65 4.15
C THR A 45 -0.95 9.26 2.75
N PHE A 46 -1.55 8.21 2.20
CA PHE A 46 -1.29 7.85 0.82
C PHE A 46 -2.60 7.62 0.06
N ALA A 47 -2.51 7.60 -1.26
CA ALA A 47 -3.66 7.42 -2.12
C ALA A 47 -3.44 6.25 -3.06
N ASN A 48 -4.48 5.41 -3.20
CA ASN A 48 -4.56 4.42 -4.26
C ASN A 48 -5.52 4.97 -5.30
N ILE A 49 -5.14 4.89 -6.56
CA ILE A 49 -5.96 5.42 -7.65
C ILE A 49 -6.69 4.26 -8.32
N THR A 50 -8.00 4.36 -8.42
CA THR A 50 -8.81 3.35 -9.10
C THR A 50 -8.61 3.40 -10.61
N ILE A 51 -9.08 2.39 -11.32
CA ILE A 51 -9.01 2.34 -12.79
C ILE A 51 -9.64 3.58 -13.41
N GLU A 52 -10.71 4.10 -12.80
CA GLU A 52 -11.43 5.27 -13.28
C GLU A 52 -10.73 6.60 -12.93
N GLY A 53 -9.65 6.53 -12.14
CA GLY A 53 -8.86 7.71 -11.77
C GLY A 53 -9.25 8.36 -10.46
N ASP A 54 -10.15 7.75 -9.69
CA ASP A 54 -10.59 8.29 -8.41
C ASP A 54 -9.67 7.86 -7.28
N PRO A 55 -9.36 8.76 -6.32
CA PRO A 55 -8.47 8.40 -5.22
C PRO A 55 -9.22 7.70 -4.09
N ILE A 56 -8.54 6.72 -3.49
CA ILE A 56 -8.92 6.12 -2.21
C ILE A 56 -7.80 6.48 -1.24
N TYR A 57 -8.12 7.27 -0.22
CA TYR A 57 -7.12 7.74 0.73
C TYR A 57 -7.01 6.82 1.94
N THR A 58 -5.78 6.60 2.37
CA THR A 58 -5.51 5.87 3.60
C THR A 58 -4.64 6.75 4.51
N TYR A 59 -5.10 6.91 5.75
CA TYR A 59 -4.38 7.62 6.80
C TYR A 59 -3.78 6.57 7.71
N LEU A 60 -2.48 6.35 7.62
CA LEU A 60 -1.77 5.32 8.36
C LEU A 60 -1.00 5.96 9.51
N THR A 61 -1.24 5.47 10.72
CA THR A 61 -0.56 5.97 11.91
C THR A 61 0.11 4.83 12.66
N PHE A 62 1.18 5.16 13.35
CA PHE A 62 1.88 4.24 14.25
C PHE A 62 2.06 4.98 15.59
N ASP A 63 1.66 4.34 16.68
CA ASP A 63 1.69 4.96 18.02
C ASP A 63 2.91 4.55 18.85
N GLY A 64 3.86 3.86 18.24
CA GLY A 64 5.02 3.27 18.93
C GLY A 64 4.85 1.80 19.22
N ASP A 65 3.64 1.27 19.03
CA ASP A 65 3.33 -0.14 19.30
C ASP A 65 2.51 -0.79 18.18
N ARG A 66 1.46 -0.11 17.72
CA ARG A 66 0.55 -0.65 16.70
C ARG A 66 0.33 0.35 15.57
N TYR A 67 0.03 -0.20 14.40
CA TYR A 67 -0.38 0.57 13.22
C TYR A 67 -1.90 0.60 13.14
N GLN A 68 -2.44 1.75 12.73
CA GLN A 68 -3.85 1.89 12.44
C GLN A 68 -4.03 2.56 11.08
N ALA A 69 -4.87 1.98 10.23
CA ALA A 69 -5.17 2.52 8.90
C ALA A 69 -6.63 2.94 8.84
N LEU A 70 -6.87 4.20 8.51
CA LEU A 70 -8.22 4.72 8.24
C LEU A 70 -8.33 4.89 6.72
N THR A 71 -9.23 4.15 6.10
CA THR A 71 -9.44 4.20 4.66
C THR A 71 -10.71 4.96 4.33
N ASP A 72 -10.61 5.90 3.39
CA ASP A 72 -11.72 6.75 2.97
C ASP A 72 -11.96 6.53 1.47
N THR A 73 -13.09 5.90 1.13
CA THR A 73 -13.48 5.61 -0.26
C THR A 73 -14.47 6.63 -0.81
N SER A 74 -14.77 7.72 -0.07
CA SER A 74 -15.81 8.67 -0.43
C SER A 74 -15.57 9.39 -1.76
N HIS A 75 -14.35 9.39 -2.27
CA HIS A 75 -14.00 10.02 -3.54
C HIS A 75 -14.05 9.06 -4.73
N ASP A 76 -14.33 7.79 -4.50
CA ASP A 76 -14.53 6.80 -5.56
C ASP A 76 -15.97 6.90 -6.05
N LYS A 77 -16.15 7.46 -7.23
CA LYS A 77 -17.49 7.70 -7.81
C LYS A 77 -18.25 6.43 -8.15
N PHE A 78 -17.53 5.33 -8.34
CA PHE A 78 -18.11 4.05 -8.76
C PHE A 78 -18.26 3.09 -7.60
N GLY A 79 -17.75 3.43 -6.43
CA GLY A 79 -17.86 2.62 -5.23
C GLY A 79 -18.90 3.18 -4.26
N VAL A 80 -19.14 2.44 -3.20
CA VAL A 80 -19.99 2.89 -2.10
C VAL A 80 -19.16 3.77 -1.18
N PRO A 81 -19.53 5.04 -0.96
CA PRO A 81 -18.79 5.91 -0.04
C PRO A 81 -18.75 5.31 1.35
N ALA A 82 -17.56 5.20 1.91
CA ALA A 82 -17.36 4.61 3.24
C ALA A 82 -16.05 5.08 3.84
N THR A 83 -15.99 4.99 5.16
CA THR A 83 -14.73 5.06 5.89
C THR A 83 -14.66 3.82 6.78
N TYR A 84 -13.51 3.20 6.87
CA TYR A 84 -13.32 2.04 7.73
C TYR A 84 -11.90 2.02 8.26
N THR A 85 -11.70 1.32 9.39
CA THR A 85 -10.41 1.23 10.05
C THR A 85 -9.95 -0.22 10.11
N ASN A 86 -8.63 -0.39 10.00
CA ASN A 86 -7.96 -1.66 10.22
C ASN A 86 -6.73 -1.38 11.04
N GLU A 87 -6.23 -2.37 11.76
CA GLU A 87 -5.03 -2.22 12.55
C GLU A 87 -4.21 -3.48 12.53
N GLY A 88 -2.94 -3.35 12.89
CA GLY A 88 -2.03 -4.48 12.97
C GLY A 88 -0.79 -4.11 13.74
N LYS A 89 -0.17 -5.12 14.33
CA LYS A 89 1.05 -4.94 15.08
C LYS A 89 2.27 -4.77 14.17
N TYR A 90 2.21 -5.36 12.97
CA TYR A 90 3.34 -5.40 12.04
C TYR A 90 2.99 -4.77 10.70
N LEU A 91 3.96 -4.08 10.14
CA LEU A 91 3.90 -3.57 8.77
C LEU A 91 4.83 -4.44 7.93
N TYR A 92 4.27 -5.11 6.94
CA TYR A 92 5.06 -5.92 6.00
C TYR A 92 5.15 -5.19 4.66
N GLN A 93 6.37 -4.87 4.26
CA GLN A 93 6.65 -4.33 2.95
C GLN A 93 7.48 -5.39 2.23
N ILE A 94 6.89 -6.04 1.24
CA ILE A 94 7.48 -7.22 0.62
C ILE A 94 7.81 -7.00 -0.84
N LYS A 95 8.79 -7.77 -1.31
CA LYS A 95 9.16 -7.84 -2.72
C LYS A 95 9.30 -9.32 -3.07
N VAL A 96 8.51 -9.77 -4.05
CA VAL A 96 8.51 -11.17 -4.50
C VAL A 96 8.66 -11.20 -6.01
N GLU A 97 9.43 -12.15 -6.52
CA GLU A 97 9.61 -12.36 -7.95
C GLU A 97 8.88 -13.62 -8.40
N THR A 98 8.21 -13.54 -9.55
CA THR A 98 7.51 -14.68 -10.17
C THR A 98 7.83 -14.72 -11.65
N GLU A 99 7.64 -15.89 -12.26
CA GLU A 99 7.69 -16.04 -13.71
C GLU A 99 6.24 -16.08 -14.22
N GLU A 100 5.91 -15.23 -15.18
CA GLU A 100 4.55 -15.15 -15.72
C GLU A 100 4.55 -15.16 -17.23
N GLU A 101 3.54 -15.81 -17.80
CA GLU A 101 3.38 -15.88 -19.25
C GLU A 101 2.88 -14.55 -19.80
N THR A 102 3.51 -14.11 -20.87
CA THR A 102 3.14 -12.89 -21.58
C THR A 102 3.05 -13.22 -23.08
N ASN A 103 2.62 -12.26 -23.88
CA ASN A 103 2.58 -12.41 -25.34
C ASN A 103 3.95 -12.67 -25.96
N GLY A 104 5.02 -12.28 -25.26
CA GLY A 104 6.40 -12.50 -25.70
C GLY A 104 7.09 -13.68 -25.05
N GLY A 105 6.32 -14.58 -24.38
CA GLY A 105 6.85 -15.73 -23.64
C GLY A 105 6.90 -15.46 -22.14
N SER A 106 7.51 -16.40 -21.41
CA SER A 106 7.62 -16.27 -19.95
C SER A 106 8.60 -15.14 -19.57
N ARG A 107 8.20 -14.30 -18.62
CA ARG A 107 9.03 -13.20 -18.16
C ARG A 107 9.00 -13.08 -16.64
N PRO A 108 10.11 -12.63 -16.03
CA PRO A 108 10.13 -12.39 -14.59
C PRO A 108 9.39 -11.09 -14.24
N PHE A 109 8.59 -11.16 -13.18
CA PHE A 109 7.90 -10.00 -12.62
C PHE A 109 8.35 -9.77 -11.17
N GLU A 110 8.41 -8.50 -10.78
CA GLU A 110 8.60 -8.10 -9.39
C GLU A 110 7.26 -7.59 -8.87
N HIS A 111 6.86 -8.10 -7.72
CA HIS A 111 5.66 -7.65 -7.02
C HIS A 111 6.08 -6.93 -5.75
N HIS A 112 5.62 -5.70 -5.58
CA HIS A 112 5.88 -4.87 -4.40
C HIS A 112 4.55 -4.63 -3.71
N LEU A 113 4.46 -5.03 -2.44
CA LEU A 113 3.20 -5.02 -1.71
C LEU A 113 3.44 -4.58 -0.26
N ALA A 114 2.45 -3.91 0.32
CA ALA A 114 2.51 -3.52 1.71
C ALA A 114 1.23 -3.94 2.42
N PHE A 115 1.38 -4.50 3.63
CA PHE A 115 0.27 -5.02 4.43
C PHE A 115 0.45 -4.70 5.90
N LEU A 116 -0.68 -4.64 6.61
CA LEU A 116 -0.69 -4.71 8.07
C LEU A 116 -1.16 -6.10 8.49
N SER A 117 -0.63 -6.60 9.60
CA SER A 117 -1.05 -7.88 10.18
C SER A 117 -0.69 -7.97 11.65
N ASP A 118 -1.45 -8.78 12.40
CA ASP A 118 -1.11 -9.17 13.75
C ASP A 118 -0.29 -10.47 13.79
N GLN A 119 -0.14 -11.14 12.64
CA GLN A 119 0.58 -12.40 12.54
C GLN A 119 2.06 -12.17 12.21
N VAL A 120 2.91 -13.08 12.69
CA VAL A 120 4.32 -13.07 12.33
C VAL A 120 4.54 -13.96 11.12
N TYR A 121 5.20 -13.42 10.11
CA TYR A 121 5.59 -14.16 8.89
C TYR A 121 7.10 -14.17 8.79
N ASP A 122 7.67 -15.30 8.37
CA ASP A 122 9.12 -15.50 8.36
C ASP A 122 9.82 -14.92 7.13
N SER A 123 9.07 -14.66 6.07
CA SER A 123 9.66 -14.22 4.80
C SER A 123 8.64 -13.49 3.95
N ASP A 124 9.14 -12.76 2.95
CA ASP A 124 8.30 -12.09 1.96
C ASP A 124 7.45 -13.11 1.21
N GLN A 125 8.01 -14.28 0.90
CA GLN A 125 7.29 -15.33 0.20
C GLN A 125 6.12 -15.86 1.03
N ALA A 126 6.32 -15.99 2.36
CA ALA A 126 5.25 -16.45 3.25
C ALA A 126 4.08 -15.46 3.27
N VAL A 127 4.36 -14.17 3.30
CA VAL A 127 3.33 -13.12 3.23
C VAL A 127 2.60 -13.21 1.89
N TYR A 128 3.35 -13.29 0.81
CA TYR A 128 2.79 -13.35 -0.54
C TYR A 128 1.86 -14.56 -0.72
N ASP A 129 2.30 -15.73 -0.26
CA ASP A 129 1.51 -16.97 -0.36
C ASP A 129 0.23 -16.86 0.47
N ALA A 130 0.32 -16.33 1.68
CA ALA A 130 -0.85 -16.14 2.55
C ALA A 130 -1.87 -15.21 1.90
N TYR A 131 -1.40 -14.12 1.30
CA TYR A 131 -2.28 -13.17 0.60
C TYR A 131 -3.01 -13.85 -0.56
N HIS A 132 -2.31 -14.61 -1.39
CA HIS A 132 -2.90 -15.29 -2.54
C HIS A 132 -3.81 -16.46 -2.15
N GLN A 133 -3.65 -17.00 -0.94
CA GLN A 133 -4.55 -18.03 -0.40
C GLN A 133 -5.80 -17.43 0.25
N GLY A 134 -5.92 -16.11 0.25
CA GLY A 134 -7.09 -15.42 0.80
C GLY A 134 -7.07 -15.27 2.30
N SER A 135 -5.88 -15.20 2.92
CA SER A 135 -5.77 -15.00 4.36
C SER A 135 -6.47 -13.71 4.79
N THR A 136 -7.27 -13.79 5.85
CA THR A 136 -7.94 -12.64 6.45
C THR A 136 -7.05 -11.92 7.46
N ASP A 137 -5.84 -12.44 7.73
CA ASP A 137 -4.91 -11.84 8.67
C ASP A 137 -4.11 -10.69 8.07
N LEU A 138 -4.19 -10.50 6.77
CA LEU A 138 -3.45 -9.47 6.06
C LEU A 138 -4.39 -8.35 5.59
N PHE A 139 -4.08 -7.13 5.96
CA PHE A 139 -4.79 -5.97 5.43
C PHE A 139 -3.89 -5.27 4.40
N TYR A 140 -4.34 -5.29 3.15
CA TYR A 140 -3.62 -4.70 2.02
C TYR A 140 -3.61 -3.18 2.12
N LEU A 141 -2.44 -2.58 1.96
CA LEU A 141 -2.27 -1.13 1.94
C LEU A 141 -2.08 -0.61 0.51
N TRP A 142 -1.06 -1.10 -0.18
CA TRP A 142 -0.79 -0.73 -1.56
C TRP A 142 0.09 -1.80 -2.22
N GLY A 143 0.13 -1.78 -3.54
CA GLY A 143 1.01 -2.69 -4.27
C GLY A 143 1.08 -2.35 -5.75
N PHE A 144 2.15 -2.81 -6.37
CA PHE A 144 2.31 -2.74 -7.82
C PHE A 144 3.20 -3.89 -8.29
N SER A 145 3.10 -4.19 -9.58
CA SER A 145 3.92 -5.23 -10.22
C SER A 145 4.54 -4.65 -11.48
N LYS A 146 5.76 -5.08 -11.77
CA LYS A 146 6.45 -4.65 -12.99
C LYS A 146 7.32 -5.78 -13.52
N ILE A 147 7.65 -5.70 -14.81
CA ILE A 147 8.59 -6.63 -15.42
C ILE A 147 9.97 -6.36 -14.84
N LYS A 148 10.63 -7.41 -14.37
CA LYS A 148 11.98 -7.31 -13.86
C LYS A 148 12.96 -7.17 -15.02
N GLU A 149 13.80 -6.15 -14.96
CA GLU A 149 14.86 -5.92 -15.96
C GLU A 149 16.13 -6.65 -15.61
#